data_aa56a8392617ea5e003c7b908138e06c
#
_entry.id   aa56a8392617ea5e003c7b908138e06c
#
_cell.length_a   1.000
_cell.length_b   1.000
_cell.length_c   1.000
_cell.angle_alpha   90.00
_cell.angle_beta   90.00
_cell.angle_gamma   90.00
#
_symmetry.space_group_name_H-M   'P 1'
#
loop_
_entity.id
_entity.type
_entity.pdbx_description
1 polymer ?
#
loop_
_entity_poly.entity_id
_entity_poly.type
_entity_poly.pdbx_seq_one_letter_code
_entity_poly.pdbx_strand_id
1 'polypeptide(L)'
;MKKFYDRTREMTELKELQRQAYNDYSRFVVLTGRRRVGKTSLVYRLMSETQEEAPGLYFFVGRKTETVLVRTFVQEVREKLGEFVPDGMTSFRELFQMILEIGKRKKFTLFIDEFQEFDNISPGIFSDIQELWDEYKKQTNVCLIVSGSIFRMMEKIFKDEEQPLFGRDDSTIKLKPFNTETIKEILGDYKPDYTSEDLLALW
;
A
#
# COMPACT_ATOMS: atom_id res chain seq x y z
N MET A 1 -14.55 -18.03 -4.23
CA MET A 1 -13.80 -16.87 -3.68
C MET A 1 -14.16 -16.71 -2.21
N LYS A 2 -13.20 -16.55 -1.29
CA LYS A 2 -13.53 -16.37 0.13
C LYS A 2 -14.33 -15.08 0.32
N LYS A 3 -15.39 -15.12 1.14
CA LYS A 3 -16.21 -13.95 1.48
C LYS A 3 -15.31 -12.89 2.13
N PHE A 4 -15.48 -11.65 1.71
CA PHE A 4 -14.77 -10.49 2.27
C PHE A 4 -15.75 -9.76 3.19
N TYR A 5 -15.40 -9.69 4.47
CA TYR A 5 -16.29 -9.16 5.51
C TYR A 5 -15.95 -7.71 5.78
N ASP A 6 -17.01 -6.89 5.93
CA ASP A 6 -16.89 -5.47 6.24
C ASP A 6 -15.95 -4.73 5.25
N ARG A 7 -15.48 -3.55 5.58
CA ARG A 7 -14.55 -2.75 4.76
C ARG A 7 -15.15 -2.11 3.52
N THR A 8 -16.48 -2.08 3.40
CA THR A 8 -17.15 -1.48 2.24
C THR A 8 -16.78 0.00 2.09
N ARG A 9 -16.71 0.74 3.22
CA ARG A 9 -16.35 2.14 3.23
C ARG A 9 -14.91 2.36 2.77
N GLU A 10 -13.97 1.65 3.37
CA GLU A 10 -12.53 1.77 3.04
C GLU A 10 -12.27 1.32 1.59
N MET A 11 -12.94 0.27 1.14
CA MET A 11 -12.84 -0.20 -0.25
C MET A 11 -13.40 0.83 -1.24
N THR A 12 -14.53 1.47 -0.93
CA THR A 12 -15.12 2.52 -1.77
C THR A 12 -14.19 3.71 -1.89
N GLU A 13 -13.61 4.14 -0.76
CA GLU A 13 -12.65 5.25 -0.73
C GLU A 13 -11.38 4.92 -1.54
N LEU A 14 -10.81 3.72 -1.36
CA LEU A 14 -9.65 3.27 -2.13
C LEU A 14 -9.93 3.20 -3.63
N LYS A 15 -11.07 2.68 -4.04
CA LYS A 15 -11.49 2.63 -5.46
C LYS A 15 -11.63 4.03 -6.07
N GLU A 16 -12.19 4.97 -5.31
CA GLU A 16 -12.33 6.34 -5.79
C GLU A 16 -10.97 7.03 -5.95
N LEU A 17 -10.07 6.89 -4.98
CA LEU A 17 -8.69 7.42 -5.07
C LEU A 17 -7.91 6.77 -6.23
N GLN A 18 -8.06 5.47 -6.44
CA GLN A 18 -7.46 4.76 -7.56
C GLN A 18 -8.02 5.27 -8.90
N ARG A 19 -9.34 5.44 -9.01
CA ARG A 19 -9.98 6.01 -10.20
C ARG A 19 -9.48 7.43 -10.50
N GLN A 20 -9.31 8.26 -9.48
CA GLN A 20 -8.73 9.60 -9.62
C GLN A 20 -7.28 9.52 -10.09
N ALA A 21 -6.47 8.62 -9.51
CA ALA A 21 -5.09 8.44 -9.94
C ALA A 21 -4.99 8.06 -11.43
N TYR A 22 -5.90 7.22 -11.91
CA TYR A 22 -5.87 6.71 -13.27
C TYR A 22 -6.41 7.68 -14.33
N ASN A 23 -7.30 8.61 -13.95
CA ASN A 23 -7.99 9.51 -14.89
C ASN A 23 -7.54 10.97 -14.81
N ASP A 24 -6.79 11.34 -13.76
CA ASP A 24 -6.34 12.71 -13.53
C ASP A 24 -4.82 12.73 -13.34
N TYR A 25 -4.34 12.56 -12.11
CA TYR A 25 -2.92 12.47 -11.77
C TYR A 25 -2.72 11.60 -10.52
N SER A 26 -1.50 11.16 -10.30
CA SER A 26 -1.16 10.21 -9.22
C SER A 26 -1.71 10.61 -7.85
N ARG A 27 -2.14 9.61 -7.08
CA ARG A 27 -2.62 9.76 -5.69
C ARG A 27 -1.73 8.97 -4.75
N PHE A 28 -1.48 9.55 -3.57
CA PHE A 28 -0.73 8.94 -2.49
C PHE A 28 -1.65 8.62 -1.32
N VAL A 29 -1.84 7.36 -1.01
CA VAL A 29 -2.74 6.87 0.04
C VAL A 29 -1.94 6.21 1.14
N VAL A 30 -2.20 6.62 2.37
CA VAL A 30 -1.60 6.02 3.58
C VAL A 30 -2.62 5.13 4.28
N LEU A 31 -2.30 3.85 4.42
CA LEU A 31 -3.16 2.87 5.08
C LEU A 31 -2.54 2.45 6.42
N THR A 32 -3.17 2.85 7.52
CA THR A 32 -2.70 2.57 8.87
C THR A 32 -3.63 1.62 9.62
N GLY A 33 -3.13 0.98 10.66
CA GLY A 33 -3.91 0.09 11.52
C GLY A 33 -3.04 -0.97 12.16
N ARG A 34 -3.53 -1.59 13.24
CA ARG A 34 -2.80 -2.62 13.97
C ARG A 34 -2.34 -3.75 13.04
N ARG A 35 -1.32 -4.47 13.47
CA ARG A 35 -0.90 -5.72 12.82
C ARG A 35 -2.10 -6.69 12.75
N ARG A 36 -2.23 -7.41 11.63
CA ARG A 36 -3.29 -8.40 11.36
C ARG A 36 -4.71 -7.84 11.26
N VAL A 37 -4.88 -6.52 11.11
CA VAL A 37 -6.22 -5.89 10.92
C VAL A 37 -6.78 -6.02 9.49
N GLY A 38 -5.99 -6.58 8.57
CA GLY A 38 -6.41 -6.83 7.19
C GLY A 38 -5.98 -5.78 6.15
N LYS A 39 -4.98 -4.93 6.44
CA LYS A 39 -4.48 -3.92 5.49
C LYS A 39 -4.08 -4.52 4.14
N THR A 40 -3.17 -5.48 4.19
CA THR A 40 -2.65 -6.18 3.00
C THR A 40 -3.77 -6.88 2.23
N SER A 41 -4.69 -7.55 2.93
CA SER A 41 -5.84 -8.23 2.31
C SER A 41 -6.78 -7.26 1.59
N LEU A 42 -7.00 -6.06 2.15
CA LEU A 42 -7.81 -5.01 1.55
C LEU A 42 -7.22 -4.53 0.23
N VAL A 43 -5.91 -4.24 0.20
CA VAL A 43 -5.24 -3.77 -1.02
C VAL A 43 -5.13 -4.87 -2.07
N TYR A 44 -4.85 -6.12 -1.67
CA TYR A 44 -4.88 -7.25 -2.60
C TYR A 44 -6.27 -7.43 -3.23
N ARG A 45 -7.33 -7.25 -2.46
CA ARG A 45 -8.70 -7.29 -2.97
C ARG A 45 -8.96 -6.19 -3.99
N LEU A 46 -8.55 -4.94 -3.68
CA LEU A 46 -8.63 -3.82 -4.62
C LEU A 46 -7.90 -4.16 -5.93
N MET A 47 -6.62 -4.55 -5.85
CA MET A 47 -5.80 -4.87 -7.02
C MET A 47 -6.38 -6.02 -7.84
N SER A 48 -6.94 -7.05 -7.18
CA SER A 48 -7.59 -8.18 -7.86
C SER A 48 -8.86 -7.77 -8.61
N GLU A 49 -9.65 -6.85 -8.07
CA GLU A 49 -10.88 -6.37 -8.69
C GLU A 49 -10.63 -5.42 -9.87
N THR A 50 -9.45 -4.79 -9.91
CA THR A 50 -9.07 -3.81 -10.94
C THR A 50 -7.98 -4.31 -11.88
N GLN A 51 -7.59 -5.58 -11.77
CA GLN A 51 -6.49 -6.18 -12.55
C GLN A 51 -6.68 -6.08 -14.06
N GLU A 52 -7.91 -6.18 -14.54
CA GLU A 52 -8.22 -6.05 -15.98
C GLU A 52 -8.05 -4.62 -16.49
N GLU A 53 -8.21 -3.63 -15.61
CA GLU A 53 -8.06 -2.22 -15.94
C GLU A 53 -6.59 -1.77 -15.87
N ALA A 54 -5.89 -2.18 -14.82
CA ALA A 54 -4.50 -1.81 -14.59
C ALA A 54 -3.80 -2.81 -13.64
N PRO A 55 -2.51 -3.13 -13.89
CA PRO A 55 -1.76 -4.04 -13.04
C PRO A 55 -1.50 -3.46 -11.65
N GLY A 56 -1.28 -4.35 -10.67
CA GLY A 56 -0.86 -3.99 -9.33
C GLY A 56 0.54 -4.52 -9.04
N LEU A 57 1.41 -3.65 -8.53
CA LEU A 57 2.73 -3.97 -7.99
C LEU A 57 2.65 -4.10 -6.48
N TYR A 58 3.30 -5.11 -5.91
CA TYR A 58 3.38 -5.32 -4.47
C TYR A 58 4.82 -5.36 -3.98
N PHE A 59 5.19 -4.40 -3.16
CA PHE A 59 6.51 -4.28 -2.54
C PHE A 59 6.38 -4.48 -1.03
N PHE A 60 6.95 -5.56 -0.52
CA PHE A 60 7.07 -5.80 0.91
C PHE A 60 8.43 -5.34 1.41
N VAL A 61 8.43 -4.34 2.31
CA VAL A 61 9.66 -3.81 2.91
C VAL A 61 10.02 -4.67 4.12
N GLY A 62 10.76 -5.74 3.86
CA GLY A 62 11.30 -6.61 4.91
C GLY A 62 12.62 -6.08 5.45
N ARG A 63 13.08 -6.65 6.58
CA ARG A 63 14.38 -6.33 7.20
C ARG A 63 15.55 -6.92 6.38
N LYS A 64 15.83 -6.29 5.24
CA LYS A 64 16.89 -6.65 4.30
C LYS A 64 17.66 -5.39 3.94
N THR A 65 18.81 -5.54 3.29
CA THR A 65 19.51 -4.39 2.73
C THR A 65 18.72 -3.79 1.55
N GLU A 66 18.89 -2.51 1.29
CA GLU A 66 18.25 -1.80 0.18
C GLU A 66 18.48 -2.54 -1.15
N THR A 67 19.72 -2.92 -1.44
CA THR A 67 20.08 -3.67 -2.66
C THR A 67 19.27 -4.96 -2.84
N VAL A 68 19.03 -5.72 -1.77
CA VAL A 68 18.26 -6.97 -1.83
C VAL A 68 16.79 -6.70 -2.08
N LEU A 69 16.23 -5.66 -1.47
CA LEU A 69 14.85 -5.24 -1.70
C LEU A 69 14.66 -4.77 -3.14
N VAL A 70 15.55 -3.89 -3.61
CA VAL A 70 15.49 -3.34 -4.97
C VAL A 70 15.53 -4.44 -6.03
N ARG A 71 16.40 -5.45 -5.88
CA ARG A 71 16.43 -6.61 -6.79
C ARG A 71 15.09 -7.36 -6.84
N THR A 72 14.44 -7.54 -5.68
CA THR A 72 13.13 -8.20 -5.61
C THR A 72 12.06 -7.33 -6.30
N PHE A 73 12.08 -6.03 -6.07
CA PHE A 73 11.13 -5.08 -6.63
C PHE A 73 11.30 -4.90 -8.15
N VAL A 74 12.55 -4.91 -8.63
CA VAL A 74 12.85 -4.91 -10.08
C VAL A 74 12.19 -6.08 -10.78
N GLN A 75 12.26 -7.28 -10.18
CA GLN A 75 11.61 -8.46 -10.76
C GLN A 75 10.09 -8.31 -10.81
N GLU A 76 9.47 -7.79 -9.76
CA GLU A 76 8.02 -7.51 -9.73
C GLU A 76 7.62 -6.51 -10.83
N VAL A 77 8.41 -5.44 -11.04
CA VAL A 77 8.17 -4.46 -12.11
C VAL A 77 8.23 -5.13 -13.50
N ARG A 78 9.26 -5.94 -13.75
CA ARG A 78 9.40 -6.66 -15.02
C ARG A 78 8.24 -7.60 -15.30
N GLU A 79 7.85 -8.39 -14.31
CA GLU A 79 6.79 -9.39 -14.43
C GLU A 79 5.39 -8.77 -14.58
N LYS A 80 5.09 -7.73 -13.80
CA LYS A 80 3.74 -7.15 -13.75
C LYS A 80 3.50 -6.06 -14.78
N LEU A 81 4.51 -5.23 -15.07
CA LEU A 81 4.38 -4.15 -16.04
C LEU A 81 4.88 -4.51 -17.44
N GLY A 82 5.65 -5.61 -17.57
CA GLY A 82 6.27 -5.99 -18.84
C GLY A 82 7.31 -4.98 -19.32
N GLU A 83 7.93 -4.23 -18.40
CA GLU A 83 8.87 -3.17 -18.71
C GLU A 83 10.32 -3.64 -18.55
N PHE A 84 11.17 -3.14 -19.44
CA PHE A 84 12.60 -3.35 -19.29
C PHE A 84 13.12 -2.52 -18.10
N VAL A 85 13.76 -3.18 -17.15
CA VAL A 85 14.48 -2.56 -16.05
C VAL A 85 15.94 -3.01 -16.12
N PRO A 86 16.93 -2.11 -16.13
CA PRO A 86 18.34 -2.47 -16.18
C PRO A 86 18.76 -3.43 -15.08
N ASP A 87 19.69 -4.32 -15.37
CA ASP A 87 20.34 -5.15 -14.35
C ASP A 87 21.30 -4.30 -13.49
N GLY A 88 21.48 -4.71 -12.24
CA GLY A 88 22.45 -4.06 -11.34
C GLY A 88 21.91 -2.85 -10.59
N MET A 89 20.65 -2.48 -10.75
CA MET A 89 20.02 -1.43 -9.94
C MET A 89 20.07 -1.81 -8.46
N THR A 90 20.54 -0.91 -7.62
CA THR A 90 20.75 -1.15 -6.18
C THR A 90 20.12 -0.09 -5.28
N SER A 91 19.69 1.03 -5.85
CA SER A 91 19.07 2.16 -5.16
C SER A 91 17.57 2.16 -5.33
N PHE A 92 16.84 2.34 -4.22
CA PHE A 92 15.38 2.50 -4.26
C PHE A 92 14.99 3.80 -4.96
N ARG A 93 15.78 4.87 -4.82
CA ARG A 93 15.59 6.14 -5.53
C ARG A 93 15.53 5.92 -7.06
N GLU A 94 16.52 5.22 -7.60
CA GLU A 94 16.58 4.95 -9.06
C GLU A 94 15.38 4.12 -9.52
N LEU A 95 15.02 3.08 -8.76
CA LEU A 95 13.86 2.24 -9.06
C LEU A 95 12.56 3.04 -8.97
N PHE A 96 12.38 3.85 -7.95
CA PHE A 96 11.17 4.64 -7.77
C PHE A 96 11.00 5.69 -8.86
N GLN A 97 12.10 6.36 -9.26
CA GLN A 97 12.11 7.27 -10.42
C GLN A 97 11.69 6.55 -11.69
N MET A 98 12.24 5.37 -11.96
CA MET A 98 11.86 4.57 -13.12
C MET A 98 10.38 4.17 -13.10
N ILE A 99 9.86 3.77 -11.95
CA ILE A 99 8.44 3.45 -11.77
C ILE A 99 7.57 4.66 -12.11
N LEU A 100 7.94 5.85 -11.67
CA LEU A 100 7.23 7.09 -11.98
C LEU A 100 7.34 7.44 -13.47
N GLU A 101 8.50 7.24 -14.10
CA GLU A 101 8.64 7.40 -15.57
C GLU A 101 7.71 6.43 -16.35
N ILE A 102 7.57 5.19 -15.89
CA ILE A 102 6.58 4.26 -16.44
C ILE A 102 5.16 4.80 -16.24
N GLY A 103 4.89 5.41 -15.09
CA GLY A 103 3.61 6.03 -14.74
C GLY A 103 3.16 7.17 -15.64
N LYS A 104 4.05 7.80 -16.43
CA LYS A 104 3.70 8.79 -17.46
C LYS A 104 2.95 8.19 -18.64
N ARG A 105 3.12 6.90 -18.90
CA ARG A 105 2.53 6.20 -20.06
C ARG A 105 1.64 5.02 -19.72
N LYS A 106 1.70 4.54 -18.48
CA LYS A 106 0.89 3.42 -17.98
C LYS A 106 0.26 3.76 -16.64
N LYS A 107 -0.98 3.40 -16.45
CA LYS A 107 -1.65 3.46 -15.15
C LYS A 107 -1.49 2.14 -14.40
N PHE A 108 -1.21 2.20 -13.11
CA PHE A 108 -1.08 1.03 -12.23
C PHE A 108 -1.18 1.42 -10.76
N THR A 109 -1.41 0.42 -9.90
CA THR A 109 -1.31 0.60 -8.44
C THR A 109 0.05 0.10 -7.97
N LEU A 110 0.77 0.93 -7.21
CA LEU A 110 1.96 0.54 -6.45
C LEU A 110 1.60 0.43 -4.97
N PHE A 111 1.66 -0.77 -4.42
CA PHE A 111 1.44 -1.01 -3.00
C PHE A 111 2.76 -1.34 -2.30
N ILE A 112 3.16 -0.50 -1.35
CA ILE A 112 4.34 -0.71 -0.51
C ILE A 112 3.89 -1.03 0.92
N ASP A 113 4.09 -2.27 1.33
CA ASP A 113 3.69 -2.78 2.66
C ASP A 113 4.85 -2.73 3.65
N GLU A 114 4.55 -2.48 4.94
CA GLU A 114 5.49 -2.23 6.03
C GLU A 114 6.44 -1.05 5.71
N PHE A 115 5.90 0.02 5.12
CA PHE A 115 6.62 1.20 4.62
C PHE A 115 7.55 1.85 5.66
N GLN A 116 7.17 1.81 6.95
CA GLN A 116 8.00 2.35 8.03
C GLN A 116 9.35 1.61 8.20
N GLU A 117 9.51 0.40 7.66
CA GLU A 117 10.79 -0.33 7.75
C GLU A 117 11.89 0.34 6.90
N PHE A 118 11.55 1.22 5.97
CA PHE A 118 12.56 2.02 5.25
C PHE A 118 13.40 2.89 6.18
N ASP A 119 12.85 3.36 7.30
CA ASP A 119 13.60 4.13 8.31
C ASP A 119 14.83 3.35 8.85
N ASN A 120 14.69 2.02 8.98
CA ASN A 120 15.76 1.13 9.45
C ASN A 120 16.76 0.76 8.34
N ILE A 121 16.41 0.94 7.07
CA ILE A 121 17.20 0.52 5.91
C ILE A 121 18.04 1.68 5.40
N SER A 122 17.40 2.80 5.13
CA SER A 122 18.00 4.04 4.66
C SER A 122 17.04 5.20 4.94
N PRO A 123 17.23 5.98 6.00
CA PRO A 123 16.33 7.10 6.33
C PRO A 123 16.20 8.14 5.21
N GLY A 124 17.21 8.26 4.35
CA GLY A 124 17.19 9.14 3.16
C GLY A 124 16.13 8.79 2.12
N ILE A 125 15.60 7.56 2.13
CA ILE A 125 14.57 7.11 1.19
C ILE A 125 13.30 8.00 1.26
N PHE A 126 12.92 8.47 2.42
CA PHE A 126 11.74 9.35 2.55
C PHE A 126 11.95 10.71 1.86
N SER A 127 13.16 11.27 1.91
CA SER A 127 13.51 12.48 1.17
C SER A 127 13.55 12.25 -0.34
N ASP A 128 14.06 11.10 -0.76
CA ASP A 128 14.08 10.70 -2.17
C ASP A 128 12.66 10.53 -2.72
N ILE A 129 11.77 9.88 -1.94
CA ILE A 129 10.36 9.74 -2.32
C ILE A 129 9.68 11.11 -2.38
N GLN A 130 9.94 12.00 -1.42
CA GLN A 130 9.40 13.36 -1.42
C GLN A 130 9.76 14.10 -2.70
N GLU A 131 11.06 14.19 -3.01
CA GLU A 131 11.58 14.93 -4.17
C GLU A 131 10.96 14.40 -5.46
N LEU A 132 11.02 13.10 -5.69
CA LEU A 132 10.48 12.46 -6.87
C LEU A 132 8.95 12.57 -6.94
N TRP A 133 8.26 12.43 -5.82
CA TRP A 133 6.81 12.56 -5.81
C TRP A 133 6.35 13.98 -6.14
N ASP A 134 7.00 14.99 -5.57
CA ASP A 134 6.70 16.40 -5.82
C ASP A 134 6.93 16.76 -7.31
N GLU A 135 7.97 16.17 -7.95
CA GLU A 135 8.27 16.35 -9.37
C GLU A 135 7.25 15.63 -10.28
N TYR A 136 6.95 14.36 -9.99
CA TYR A 136 6.24 13.47 -10.93
C TYR A 136 4.73 13.37 -10.71
N LYS A 137 4.23 13.69 -9.51
CA LYS A 137 2.83 13.45 -9.12
C LYS A 137 1.82 13.89 -10.18
N LYS A 138 2.00 15.09 -10.74
CA LYS A 138 1.07 15.69 -11.73
C LYS A 138 1.28 15.22 -13.15
N GLN A 139 2.31 14.42 -13.41
CA GLN A 139 2.70 13.95 -14.75
C GLN A 139 2.44 12.44 -14.92
N THR A 140 1.94 11.78 -13.89
CA THR A 140 1.85 10.32 -13.83
C THR A 140 0.47 9.85 -13.38
N ASN A 141 0.13 8.60 -13.69
CA ASN A 141 -1.13 7.97 -13.33
C ASN A 141 -0.92 6.74 -12.43
N VAL A 142 -0.26 6.95 -11.29
CA VAL A 142 0.07 5.92 -10.30
C VAL A 142 -0.80 6.10 -9.05
N CYS A 143 -1.49 5.04 -8.64
CA CYS A 143 -2.09 4.96 -7.31
C CYS A 143 -1.05 4.38 -6.35
N LEU A 144 -0.33 5.24 -5.63
CA LEU A 144 0.63 4.84 -4.60
C LEU A 144 -0.11 4.60 -3.29
N ILE A 145 -0.11 3.36 -2.82
CA ILE A 145 -0.66 2.99 -1.51
C ILE A 145 0.49 2.50 -0.65
N VAL A 146 0.68 3.09 0.52
CA VAL A 146 1.65 2.62 1.50
C VAL A 146 0.94 2.14 2.76
N SER A 147 1.42 1.06 3.35
CA SER A 147 0.86 0.59 4.62
C SER A 147 1.93 0.38 5.68
N GLY A 148 1.53 0.56 6.94
CA GLY A 148 2.38 0.29 8.08
C GLY A 148 1.61 -0.22 9.28
N SER A 149 2.27 -1.12 10.04
CA SER A 149 1.69 -1.72 11.24
C SER A 149 2.06 -0.99 12.53
N ILE A 150 3.10 -0.14 12.50
CA ILE A 150 3.56 0.63 13.65
C ILE A 150 2.98 2.05 13.56
N PHE A 151 1.82 2.25 14.20
CA PHE A 151 1.04 3.48 14.10
C PHE A 151 1.87 4.75 14.40
N ARG A 152 2.65 4.76 15.49
CA ARG A 152 3.47 5.92 15.87
C ARG A 152 4.52 6.27 14.81
N MET A 153 5.11 5.27 14.15
CA MET A 153 6.09 5.53 13.08
C MET A 153 5.40 6.11 11.85
N MET A 154 4.25 5.58 11.47
CA MET A 154 3.47 6.12 10.35
C MET A 154 2.98 7.55 10.64
N GLU A 155 2.53 7.83 11.88
CA GLU A 155 2.20 9.20 12.28
C GLU A 155 3.43 10.13 12.20
N LYS A 156 4.59 9.70 12.69
CA LYS A 156 5.82 10.48 12.56
C LYS A 156 6.12 10.77 11.09
N ILE A 157 6.14 9.78 10.21
CA ILE A 157 6.50 9.94 8.79
C ILE A 157 5.55 10.90 8.05
N PHE A 158 4.24 10.89 8.33
CA PHE A 158 3.24 11.60 7.52
C PHE A 158 2.58 12.80 8.22
N LYS A 159 2.69 12.94 9.55
CA LYS A 159 1.99 13.98 10.33
C LYS A 159 2.93 14.90 11.10
N ASP A 160 4.22 14.59 11.17
CA ASP A 160 5.24 15.45 11.77
C ASP A 160 5.76 16.43 10.70
N GLU A 161 5.66 17.73 10.97
CA GLU A 161 6.01 18.80 10.04
C GLU A 161 7.51 18.81 9.67
N GLU A 162 8.36 18.22 10.51
CA GLU A 162 9.79 18.10 10.25
C GLU A 162 10.15 16.95 9.28
N GLN A 163 9.18 16.07 8.95
CA GLN A 163 9.43 14.91 8.11
C GLN A 163 9.20 15.19 6.61
N PRO A 164 10.01 14.55 5.74
CA PRO A 164 9.93 14.79 4.30
C PRO A 164 8.55 14.55 3.68
N LEU A 165 7.81 13.55 4.17
CA LEU A 165 6.53 13.15 3.60
C LEU A 165 5.31 13.84 4.24
N PHE A 166 5.53 14.79 5.15
CA PHE A 166 4.45 15.58 5.73
C PHE A 166 3.58 16.23 4.65
N GLY A 167 2.26 15.99 4.72
CA GLY A 167 1.27 16.58 3.81
C GLY A 167 1.34 16.14 2.35
N ARG A 168 2.05 15.03 2.01
CA ARG A 168 2.10 14.48 0.65
C ARG A 168 1.02 13.45 0.38
N ASP A 169 0.40 12.90 1.43
CA ASP A 169 -0.72 11.99 1.27
C ASP A 169 -2.00 12.73 0.86
N ASP A 170 -2.72 12.17 -0.10
CA ASP A 170 -4.06 12.65 -0.51
C ASP A 170 -5.14 12.11 0.43
N SER A 171 -4.91 10.96 1.08
CA SER A 171 -5.79 10.39 2.10
C SER A 171 -5.03 9.46 3.05
N THR A 172 -5.40 9.54 4.34
CA THR A 172 -4.97 8.57 5.35
C THR A 172 -6.18 7.74 5.82
N ILE A 173 -6.21 6.47 5.46
CA ILE A 173 -7.25 5.51 5.84
C ILE A 173 -6.78 4.70 7.05
N LYS A 174 -7.52 4.76 8.16
CA LYS A 174 -7.22 4.01 9.39
C LYS A 174 -8.12 2.80 9.53
N LEU A 175 -7.58 1.61 9.31
CA LEU A 175 -8.29 0.36 9.56
C LEU A 175 -8.40 0.10 11.07
N LYS A 176 -9.65 -0.07 11.53
CA LYS A 176 -9.95 -0.51 12.89
C LYS A 176 -10.16 -2.02 12.92
N PRO A 177 -10.01 -2.70 14.06
CA PRO A 177 -10.48 -4.07 14.22
C PRO A 177 -11.95 -4.21 13.80
N PHE A 178 -12.36 -5.40 13.40
CA PHE A 178 -13.77 -5.68 13.14
C PHE A 178 -14.60 -5.42 14.40
N ASN A 179 -15.83 -4.93 14.20
CA ASN A 179 -16.79 -4.81 15.28
C ASN A 179 -17.38 -6.18 15.65
N THR A 180 -18.09 -6.24 16.77
CA THR A 180 -18.69 -7.48 17.27
C THR A 180 -19.68 -8.11 16.28
N GLU A 181 -20.41 -7.29 15.52
CA GLU A 181 -21.39 -7.78 14.54
C GLU A 181 -20.69 -8.50 13.38
N THR A 182 -19.63 -7.89 12.84
CA THR A 182 -18.80 -8.52 11.80
C THR A 182 -18.16 -9.82 12.30
N ILE A 183 -17.67 -9.84 13.55
CA ILE A 183 -17.07 -11.07 14.12
C ILE A 183 -18.15 -12.17 14.25
N LYS A 184 -19.37 -11.85 14.68
CA LYS A 184 -20.48 -12.80 14.73
C LYS A 184 -20.84 -13.33 13.34
N GLU A 185 -20.85 -12.47 12.32
CA GLU A 185 -21.09 -12.89 10.93
C GLU A 185 -20.00 -13.87 10.46
N ILE A 186 -18.73 -13.56 10.71
CA ILE A 186 -17.61 -14.46 10.39
C ILE A 186 -17.76 -15.81 11.10
N LEU A 187 -18.04 -15.78 12.40
CA LEU A 187 -18.25 -17.00 13.17
C LEU A 187 -19.44 -17.81 12.64
N GLY A 188 -20.57 -17.16 12.34
CA GLY A 188 -21.73 -17.82 11.77
C GLY A 188 -21.44 -18.53 10.44
N ASP A 189 -20.55 -17.96 9.61
CA ASP A 189 -20.16 -18.58 8.32
C ASP A 189 -19.15 -19.73 8.46
N TYR A 190 -18.25 -19.69 9.46
CA TYR A 190 -17.17 -20.68 9.61
C TYR A 190 -17.38 -21.69 10.74
N LYS A 191 -18.16 -21.34 11.76
CA LYS A 191 -18.50 -22.16 12.91
C LYS A 191 -19.92 -21.82 13.38
N PRO A 192 -20.97 -22.30 12.68
CA PRO A 192 -22.37 -21.95 12.98
C PRO A 192 -22.81 -22.22 14.43
N ASP A 193 -22.17 -23.18 15.11
CA ASP A 193 -22.39 -23.58 16.49
C ASP A 193 -21.47 -22.86 17.49
N TYR A 194 -20.93 -21.67 17.13
CA TYR A 194 -20.02 -20.92 17.99
C TYR A 194 -20.67 -20.52 19.33
N THR A 195 -19.86 -20.48 20.36
CA THR A 195 -20.24 -20.10 21.71
C THR A 195 -19.85 -18.64 22.02
N SER A 196 -20.30 -18.13 23.16
CA SER A 196 -19.86 -16.85 23.68
C SER A 196 -18.34 -16.81 23.97
N GLU A 197 -17.76 -17.95 24.34
CA GLU A 197 -16.31 -18.09 24.57
C GLU A 197 -15.52 -17.97 23.24
N ASP A 198 -16.01 -18.58 22.16
CA ASP A 198 -15.42 -18.44 20.83
C ASP A 198 -15.42 -16.97 20.36
N LEU A 199 -16.51 -16.25 20.64
CA LEU A 199 -16.61 -14.83 20.32
C LEU A 199 -15.59 -14.00 21.09
N LEU A 200 -15.42 -14.29 22.39
CA LEU A 200 -14.44 -13.60 23.25
C LEU A 200 -13.00 -13.91 22.85
N ALA A 201 -12.72 -15.13 22.37
CA ALA A 201 -11.37 -15.52 21.92
C ALA A 201 -10.92 -14.79 20.64
N LEU A 202 -11.86 -14.30 19.83
CA LEU A 202 -11.58 -13.54 18.62
C LEU A 202 -11.62 -12.02 18.80
N TRP A 203 -12.14 -11.56 19.92
CA TRP A 203 -12.18 -10.14 20.30
C TRP A 203 -10.84 -9.66 20.87
#